data_efe4bbd2e5135c5d4dfdbc6d0506fd91
#
_entry.id   efe4bbd2e5135c5d4dfdbc6d0506fd91
#
_cell.length_a   1.000
_cell.length_b   1.000
_cell.length_c   1.000
_cell.angle_alpha   90.00
_cell.angle_beta   90.00
_cell.angle_gamma   90.00
#
_symmetry.space_group_name_H-M   'P 1'
#
loop_
_entity.id
_entity.type
_entity.pdbx_description
1 polymer ?
#
loop_
_entity_poly.entity_id
_entity_poly.type
_entity_poly.pdbx_seq_one_letter_code
_entity_poly.pdbx_strand_id
1 'polypeptide(L)'
;MQLMQGPLIRTKYLGPTNYRGSRITAVHKRDSEQTQRVTLSWDHSLDGLENAKAAALALLNTWPYRQDMVLVACGFDHDHYYFIASTAPISNPA
;
A
#
# COMPACT_ATOMS: atom_id res chain seq x y z
N MET A 1 -13.30 11.88 18.91
CA MET A 1 -12.91 10.92 17.90
C MET A 1 -11.43 11.02 17.64
N GLN A 2 -10.75 9.90 17.62
CA GLN A 2 -9.35 9.90 17.29
C GLN A 2 -9.15 9.45 15.88
N LEU A 3 -8.28 10.12 15.17
CA LEU A 3 -7.91 9.70 13.83
C LEU A 3 -6.53 9.09 13.86
N MET A 4 -6.38 8.01 13.13
CA MET A 4 -5.05 7.43 12.93
C MET A 4 -4.36 8.23 11.85
N GLN A 5 -3.07 8.43 11.98
CA GLN A 5 -2.30 9.07 10.92
C GLN A 5 -1.00 8.34 10.73
N GLY A 6 -0.46 8.45 9.56
CA GLY A 6 0.79 7.79 9.20
C GLY A 6 1.08 7.96 7.73
N PRO A 7 2.16 7.34 7.26
CA PRO A 7 2.51 7.42 5.85
C PRO A 7 1.40 6.89 4.97
N LEU A 8 1.18 7.57 3.85
CA LEU A 8 0.17 7.19 2.88
C LEU A 8 0.80 6.35 1.78
N ILE A 9 0.17 5.23 1.48
CA ILE A 9 0.59 4.38 0.36
C ILE A 9 -0.52 4.41 -0.66
N ARG A 10 -0.20 4.80 -1.88
CA ARG A 10 -1.16 4.84 -2.98
C ARG A 10 -0.91 3.65 -3.89
N THR A 11 -1.96 2.96 -4.27
CA THR A 11 -1.83 1.85 -5.20
C THR A 11 -2.55 2.16 -6.49
N LYS A 12 -2.06 1.59 -7.58
CA LYS A 12 -2.64 1.82 -8.90
C LYS A 12 -2.55 0.56 -9.74
N TYR A 13 -3.66 0.21 -10.37
CA TYR A 13 -3.70 -0.87 -11.34
C TYR A 13 -3.04 -0.41 -12.64
N LEU A 14 -2.18 -1.24 -13.18
CA LEU A 14 -1.57 -0.99 -14.48
C LEU A 14 -2.03 -2.08 -15.42
N GLY A 15 -2.70 -1.68 -16.49
CA GLY A 15 -3.22 -2.63 -17.45
C GLY A 15 -2.13 -3.34 -18.25
N PRO A 16 -2.49 -4.38 -18.96
CA PRO A 16 -1.52 -5.14 -19.73
C PRO A 16 -1.00 -4.31 -20.91
N THR A 17 0.23 -4.56 -21.26
CA THR A 17 0.85 -3.95 -22.44
C THR A 17 1.27 -5.08 -23.39
N ASN A 18 1.89 -4.74 -24.50
CA ASN A 18 2.39 -5.75 -25.42
C ASN A 18 3.49 -6.59 -24.80
N TYR A 19 4.11 -6.12 -23.75
CA TYR A 19 5.26 -6.80 -23.16
C TYR A 19 5.03 -7.27 -21.74
N ARG A 20 4.01 -6.79 -21.08
CA ARG A 20 3.78 -7.12 -19.69
C ARG A 20 2.30 -7.33 -19.42
N GLY A 21 2.00 -8.24 -18.53
CA GLY A 21 0.63 -8.45 -18.09
C GLY A 21 0.19 -7.37 -17.12
N SER A 22 -1.00 -7.52 -16.58
CA SER A 22 -1.54 -6.59 -15.60
C SER A 22 -0.69 -6.58 -14.35
N ARG A 23 -0.58 -5.44 -13.74
CA ARG A 23 0.26 -5.24 -12.55
C ARG A 23 -0.44 -4.31 -11.58
N ILE A 24 0.02 -4.32 -10.35
CA ILE A 24 -0.42 -3.38 -9.33
C ILE A 24 0.81 -2.74 -8.72
N THR A 25 0.78 -1.44 -8.56
CA THR A 25 1.92 -0.73 -8.04
C THR A 25 1.53 -0.05 -6.73
N ALA A 26 2.43 0.00 -5.77
CA ALA A 26 2.26 0.74 -4.53
C ALA A 26 3.37 1.76 -4.42
N VAL A 27 3.01 2.98 -4.06
CA VAL A 27 3.93 4.11 -4.03
C VAL A 27 3.77 4.88 -2.72
N HIS A 28 4.87 5.24 -2.12
CA HIS A 28 4.89 6.15 -0.99
C HIS A 28 5.86 7.28 -1.33
N LYS A 29 5.37 8.51 -1.29
CA LYS A 29 6.20 9.66 -1.54
C LYS A 29 6.65 10.18 -0.20
N ARG A 30 7.90 9.91 0.15
CA ARG A 30 8.43 10.29 1.44
C ARG A 30 8.64 11.79 1.54
N ASP A 31 9.17 12.39 0.46
CA ASP A 31 9.30 13.83 0.39
C ASP A 31 9.38 14.19 -1.10
N SER A 32 9.66 15.42 -1.40
CA SER A 32 9.64 15.87 -2.78
C SER A 32 10.68 15.18 -3.67
N GLU A 33 11.69 14.56 -3.06
CA GLU A 33 12.76 13.94 -3.84
C GLU A 33 12.84 12.44 -3.68
N GLN A 34 12.14 11.86 -2.71
CA GLN A 34 12.26 10.43 -2.44
C GLN A 34 10.91 9.76 -2.57
N THR A 35 10.82 8.85 -3.49
CA THR A 35 9.61 8.08 -3.71
C THR A 35 9.99 6.61 -3.68
N GLN A 36 9.23 5.84 -2.92
CA GLN A 36 9.41 4.40 -2.87
C GLN A 36 8.31 3.74 -3.65
N ARG A 37 8.64 2.70 -4.37
CA ARG A 37 7.69 2.04 -5.27
C ARG A 37 7.94 0.54 -5.32
N VAL A 38 6.86 -0.21 -5.34
CA VAL A 38 6.91 -1.64 -5.56
C VAL A 38 5.86 -1.97 -6.60
N THR A 39 6.18 -2.86 -7.51
CA THR A 39 5.25 -3.32 -8.54
C THR A 39 5.14 -4.83 -8.45
N LEU A 40 3.92 -5.33 -8.37
CA LEU A 40 3.66 -6.77 -8.34
C LEU A 40 2.82 -7.15 -9.55
N SER A 41 2.95 -8.39 -9.98
CA SER A 41 2.04 -8.92 -10.99
C SER A 41 0.65 -9.02 -10.40
N TRP A 42 -0.35 -8.77 -11.21
CA TRP A 42 -1.74 -8.87 -10.79
C TRP A 42 -2.09 -10.34 -10.56
N ASP A 43 -2.69 -10.62 -9.42
CA ASP A 43 -3.10 -11.97 -9.08
C ASP A 43 -4.59 -12.10 -9.38
N HIS A 44 -4.92 -12.86 -10.39
CA HIS A 44 -6.30 -12.99 -10.83
C HIS A 44 -7.16 -13.78 -9.85
N SER A 45 -6.56 -14.44 -8.89
CA SER A 45 -7.34 -15.15 -7.88
C SER A 45 -7.78 -14.21 -6.75
N LEU A 46 -7.30 -12.98 -6.73
CA LEU A 46 -7.65 -11.99 -5.72
C LEU A 46 -8.47 -10.87 -6.36
N ASP A 47 -9.29 -10.21 -5.56
CA ASP A 47 -10.01 -9.05 -6.07
C ASP A 47 -9.11 -7.81 -6.07
N GLY A 48 -9.66 -6.69 -6.48
CA GLY A 48 -8.88 -5.46 -6.61
C GLY A 48 -8.31 -4.97 -5.29
N LEU A 49 -9.11 -5.01 -4.24
CA LEU A 49 -8.65 -4.56 -2.93
C LEU A 49 -7.55 -5.47 -2.41
N GLU A 50 -7.68 -6.78 -2.58
CA GLU A 50 -6.67 -7.72 -2.09
C GLU A 50 -5.36 -7.58 -2.86
N ASN A 51 -5.42 -7.31 -4.16
CA ASN A 51 -4.22 -7.04 -4.93
C ASN A 51 -3.56 -5.75 -4.45
N ALA A 52 -4.34 -4.71 -4.19
CA ALA A 52 -3.80 -3.44 -3.71
C ALA A 52 -3.17 -3.62 -2.32
N LYS A 53 -3.82 -4.38 -1.46
CA LYS A 53 -3.29 -4.64 -0.13
C LYS A 53 -1.98 -5.40 -0.20
N ALA A 54 -1.88 -6.39 -1.08
CA ALA A 54 -0.65 -7.15 -1.25
C ALA A 54 0.50 -6.23 -1.69
N ALA A 55 0.22 -5.30 -2.61
CA ALA A 55 1.25 -4.37 -3.06
C ALA A 55 1.66 -3.42 -1.94
N ALA A 56 0.70 -2.93 -1.16
CA ALA A 56 1.00 -2.04 -0.04
C ALA A 56 1.85 -2.75 1.01
N LEU A 57 1.55 -4.01 1.30
CA LEU A 57 2.34 -4.78 2.26
C LEU A 57 3.74 -5.04 1.73
N ALA A 58 3.87 -5.31 0.44
CA ALA A 58 5.19 -5.51 -0.17
C ALA A 58 6.03 -4.25 -0.06
N LEU A 59 5.42 -3.09 -0.28
CA LEU A 59 6.12 -1.82 -0.12
C LEU A 59 6.54 -1.60 1.32
N LEU A 60 5.63 -1.87 2.25
CA LEU A 60 5.91 -1.71 3.67
C LEU A 60 7.09 -2.56 4.09
N ASN A 61 7.19 -3.76 3.54
CA ASN A 61 8.28 -4.66 3.87
C ASN A 61 9.64 -4.19 3.38
N THR A 62 9.70 -3.19 2.51
CA THR A 62 10.98 -2.65 2.06
C THR A 62 11.51 -1.55 2.97
N TRP A 63 10.71 -1.10 3.94
CA TRP A 63 11.13 0.03 4.78
C TRP A 63 12.00 -0.45 5.92
N PRO A 64 13.14 0.17 6.13
CA PRO A 64 14.03 -0.26 7.20
C PRO A 64 13.49 0.01 8.60
N TYR A 65 12.57 0.95 8.73
CA TYR A 65 12.05 1.30 10.04
C TYR A 65 10.71 0.69 10.34
N ARG A 66 10.26 -0.22 9.51
CA ARG A 66 8.88 -0.57 9.58
C ARG A 66 8.56 -1.72 10.48
N GLN A 67 9.48 -2.16 11.31
CA GLN A 67 9.35 -3.40 12.02
C GLN A 67 8.01 -3.60 12.70
N ASP A 68 7.42 -2.53 13.20
CA ASP A 68 6.16 -2.63 13.87
C ASP A 68 5.02 -1.99 13.10
N MET A 69 5.23 -1.65 11.86
CA MET A 69 4.19 -0.97 11.09
C MET A 69 3.23 -1.94 10.44
N VAL A 70 1.97 -1.58 10.49
CA VAL A 70 0.91 -2.36 9.85
C VAL A 70 0.00 -1.39 9.12
N LEU A 71 -0.81 -1.91 8.22
CA LEU A 71 -1.80 -1.09 7.54
C LEU A 71 -2.99 -0.92 8.48
N VAL A 72 -3.33 0.30 8.81
CA VAL A 72 -4.35 0.59 9.81
C VAL A 72 -5.61 1.19 9.22
N ALA A 73 -5.58 1.63 7.98
CA ALA A 73 -6.75 2.21 7.35
C ALA A 73 -6.64 2.07 5.85
N CYS A 74 -7.78 2.08 5.18
CA CYS A 74 -7.85 1.96 3.74
C CYS A 74 -8.93 2.90 3.25
N GLY A 75 -8.69 3.53 2.12
CA GLY A 75 -9.67 4.34 1.44
C GLY A 75 -9.51 4.16 -0.05
N PHE A 76 -10.44 4.68 -0.81
CA PHE A 76 -10.32 4.57 -2.24
C PHE A 76 -11.03 5.73 -2.91
N ASP A 77 -10.64 5.98 -4.14
CA ASP A 77 -11.35 6.93 -4.98
C ASP A 77 -11.60 6.23 -6.33
N HIS A 78 -11.92 7.00 -7.34
CA HIS A 78 -12.25 6.44 -8.66
C HIS A 78 -11.10 5.62 -9.24
N ASP A 79 -9.85 6.03 -8.96
CA ASP A 79 -8.70 5.45 -9.65
C ASP A 79 -7.78 4.61 -8.79
N HIS A 80 -7.83 4.76 -7.48
CA HIS A 80 -6.80 4.20 -6.62
C HIS A 80 -7.37 3.68 -5.32
N TYR A 81 -6.66 2.73 -4.74
CA TYR A 81 -6.81 2.39 -3.32
C TYR A 81 -5.67 3.04 -2.57
N TYR A 82 -5.97 3.50 -1.36
CA TYR A 82 -4.99 4.15 -0.50
C TYR A 82 -4.94 3.42 0.83
N PHE A 83 -3.75 3.33 1.39
CA PHE A 83 -3.58 2.70 2.70
C PHE A 83 -2.76 3.62 3.58
N ILE A 84 -3.02 3.58 4.87
CA ILE A 84 -2.25 4.32 5.85
C ILE A 84 -1.56 3.29 6.73
N ALA A 85 -0.25 3.42 6.89
CA ALA A 85 0.52 2.55 7.76
C ALA A 85 0.79 3.26 9.07
N SER A 86 0.88 2.51 10.14
CA SER A 86 1.22 3.06 11.45
C SER A 86 1.81 1.95 12.28
N THR A 87 2.41 2.29 13.39
CA THR A 87 2.86 1.26 14.30
C THR A 87 1.64 0.53 14.81
N ALA A 88 1.82 -0.75 15.05
CA ALA A 88 0.72 -1.53 15.55
C ALA A 88 0.19 -0.87 16.80
N PRO A 89 -1.08 -0.79 16.94
CA PRO A 89 -1.64 -0.17 18.07
C PRO A 89 -1.27 -1.03 19.21
N ILE A 90 -0.82 -0.42 20.24
CA ILE A 90 -0.54 -1.05 21.31
C ILE A 90 -1.75 -1.47 21.80
N SER A 91 -1.99 -2.55 21.71
CA SER A 91 -3.12 -2.93 22.11
C SER A 91 -3.32 -2.70 23.37
N ASN A 92 -3.71 -2.04 23.74
CA ASN A 92 -4.05 -1.80 24.69
C ASN A 92 -4.79 -2.53 25.28
N PRO A 93 -4.66 -2.98 25.87
CA PRO A 93 -5.32 -3.67 26.45
C PRO A 93 -6.03 -3.15 27.14
N ALA A 94 -6.18 -2.54 27.17
CA ALA A 94 -6.93 -2.01 27.82
C ALA A 94 -7.23 -2.57 28.46
#